data_a46df5313ed980c6577a04c5b0487c17
#
_entry.id   a46df5313ed980c6577a04c5b0487c17
#
_cell.length_a   1.000
_cell.length_b   1.000
_cell.length_c   1.000
_cell.angle_alpha   90.00
_cell.angle_beta   90.00
_cell.angle_gamma   90.00
#
_symmetry.space_group_name_H-M   'P 1'
#
loop_
_entity.id
_entity.type
_entity.pdbx_description
1 polymer ?
#
loop_
_entity_poly.entity_id
_entity_poly.type
_entity_poly.pdbx_seq_one_letter_code
_entity_poly.pdbx_strand_id
1 'polypeptide(L)'
;MKIITVEASRKYHIMIERGLLSDCGNIVSGLVKKPCRIMLVSDTNVYPLYGEKAVASLTNKGFDVNTYIFPAGESSKNVTTLAGLWEELAEKHFTRSDMIVALGGGVVGDLAGFAAATFLRSIQYIQIPTSLLAMVDSSVGGKTAIDLKGGKNLAGSFYQPSAVICDPDTLQTLPREIYSDGMAEVIKYGMINKPELLQILKGTYDDADVIEICVCAKRDIVNEDEKDLGVRQFLNFGHTLAHGIERASDYKIPHGRAVAVGMVLITKAAIKAGLCTEDALQILEELLVKNNLPLWTDITAQELCDAALNDKKRKGDYITVVLPTGVGKSTLQKISIFQLNELIKGVWTE
;
A
#
# COMPACT_ATOMS: atom_id res chain seq x y z
N MET A 1 -13.11 -16.85 -9.85
CA MET A 1 -11.92 -16.48 -9.04
C MET A 1 -10.75 -16.16 -9.95
N LYS A 2 -10.16 -14.97 -9.79
CA LYS A 2 -8.92 -14.57 -10.47
C LYS A 2 -7.75 -14.95 -9.56
N ILE A 3 -6.70 -15.55 -10.13
CA ILE A 3 -5.50 -15.98 -9.38
C ILE A 3 -4.28 -15.38 -10.06
N ILE A 4 -3.55 -14.56 -9.31
CA ILE A 4 -2.33 -13.91 -9.79
C ILE A 4 -1.16 -14.45 -8.97
N THR A 5 -0.14 -14.97 -9.67
CA THR A 5 1.06 -15.50 -9.02
C THR A 5 2.14 -14.43 -8.95
N VAL A 6 2.70 -14.24 -7.75
CA VAL A 6 3.90 -13.42 -7.51
C VAL A 6 5.09 -14.35 -7.34
N GLU A 7 6.15 -14.11 -8.12
CA GLU A 7 7.39 -14.90 -8.11
C GLU A 7 8.55 -14.03 -7.56
N ALA A 8 8.58 -13.91 -6.25
CA ALA A 8 9.62 -13.20 -5.50
C ALA A 8 10.46 -14.21 -4.69
N SER A 9 11.18 -13.77 -3.66
CA SER A 9 11.93 -14.65 -2.73
C SER A 9 11.08 -15.79 -2.14
N ARG A 10 9.76 -15.60 -2.10
CA ARG A 10 8.75 -16.62 -1.86
C ARG A 10 7.67 -16.50 -2.92
N LYS A 11 7.34 -17.62 -3.58
CA LYS A 11 6.20 -17.69 -4.50
C LYS A 11 4.90 -17.76 -3.70
N TYR A 12 3.90 -16.95 -4.09
CA TYR A 12 2.57 -16.95 -3.49
C TYR A 12 1.48 -16.55 -4.49
N HIS A 13 0.22 -16.75 -4.12
CA HIS A 13 -0.93 -16.41 -4.94
C HIS A 13 -1.74 -15.29 -4.31
N ILE A 14 -2.22 -14.39 -5.15
CA ILE A 14 -3.23 -13.38 -4.84
C ILE A 14 -4.53 -13.84 -5.49
N MET A 15 -5.54 -14.09 -4.68
CA MET A 15 -6.86 -14.54 -5.11
C MET A 15 -7.83 -13.38 -5.00
N ILE A 16 -8.58 -13.11 -6.07
CA ILE A 16 -9.54 -12.01 -6.13
C ILE A 16 -10.89 -12.56 -6.54
N GLU A 17 -11.88 -12.51 -5.67
CA GLU A 17 -13.26 -12.88 -5.92
C GLU A 17 -14.16 -12.36 -4.80
N ARG A 18 -15.40 -12.01 -5.14
CA ARG A 18 -16.41 -11.62 -4.15
C ARG A 18 -16.78 -12.81 -3.27
N GLY A 19 -16.96 -12.58 -1.98
CA GLY A 19 -17.33 -13.61 -1.00
C GLY A 19 -16.17 -14.46 -0.46
N LEU A 20 -14.92 -14.25 -0.90
CA LEU A 20 -13.75 -15.04 -0.47
C LEU A 20 -13.50 -14.99 1.05
N LEU A 21 -13.90 -13.92 1.71
CA LEU A 21 -13.78 -13.84 3.17
C LEU A 21 -14.54 -14.96 3.88
N SER A 22 -15.69 -15.36 3.37
CA SER A 22 -16.48 -16.48 3.91
C SER A 22 -15.83 -17.83 3.68
N ASP A 23 -14.97 -17.93 2.65
CA ASP A 23 -14.29 -19.16 2.23
C ASP A 23 -12.79 -19.16 2.61
N CYS A 24 -12.33 -18.15 3.35
CA CYS A 24 -10.91 -18.00 3.69
C CYS A 24 -10.34 -19.25 4.40
N GLY A 25 -11.14 -19.92 5.22
CA GLY A 25 -10.73 -21.18 5.87
C GLY A 25 -10.40 -22.29 4.87
N ASN A 26 -11.12 -22.44 3.76
CA ASN A 26 -10.78 -23.40 2.69
C ASN A 26 -9.46 -23.05 2.03
N ILE A 27 -9.25 -21.77 1.71
CA ILE A 27 -8.02 -21.29 1.08
C ILE A 27 -6.83 -21.57 2.01
N VAL A 28 -6.94 -21.18 3.29
CA VAL A 28 -5.88 -21.38 4.28
C VAL A 28 -5.58 -22.86 4.49
N SER A 29 -6.60 -23.73 4.53
CA SER A 29 -6.42 -25.17 4.67
C SER A 29 -5.65 -25.79 3.50
N GLY A 30 -5.78 -25.23 2.30
CA GLY A 30 -5.00 -25.66 1.12
C GLY A 30 -3.51 -25.28 1.17
N LEU A 31 -3.11 -24.38 2.06
CA LEU A 31 -1.72 -23.92 2.20
C LEU A 31 -0.92 -24.68 3.25
N VAL A 32 -1.57 -25.47 4.09
CA VAL A 32 -0.95 -26.19 5.19
C VAL A 32 -1.25 -27.69 5.13
N LYS A 33 -0.35 -28.52 5.63
CA LYS A 33 -0.55 -29.99 5.66
C LYS A 33 -1.57 -30.43 6.70
N LYS A 34 -1.74 -29.67 7.76
CA LYS A 34 -2.67 -29.93 8.87
C LYS A 34 -3.05 -28.61 9.53
N PRO A 35 -4.22 -28.50 10.15
CA PRO A 35 -4.60 -27.33 10.94
C PRO A 35 -3.55 -27.00 12.02
N CYS A 36 -3.34 -25.72 12.24
CA CYS A 36 -2.42 -25.14 13.20
C CYS A 36 -3.11 -24.05 14.00
N ARG A 37 -2.39 -23.37 14.90
CA ARG A 37 -2.89 -22.14 15.54
C ARG A 37 -2.79 -20.99 14.57
N ILE A 38 -3.78 -20.11 14.64
CA ILE A 38 -3.86 -18.87 13.87
C ILE A 38 -4.03 -17.71 14.83
N MET A 39 -3.18 -16.68 14.69
CA MET A 39 -3.43 -15.38 15.27
C MET A 39 -4.08 -14.50 14.18
N LEU A 40 -5.39 -14.25 14.31
CA LEU A 40 -6.09 -13.27 13.50
C LEU A 40 -5.80 -11.88 14.06
N VAL A 41 -5.05 -11.09 13.31
CA VAL A 41 -4.70 -9.71 13.66
C VAL A 41 -5.61 -8.76 12.91
N SER A 42 -6.26 -7.83 13.63
CA SER A 42 -7.17 -6.85 13.05
C SER A 42 -7.18 -5.57 13.89
N ASP A 43 -7.95 -4.59 13.46
CA ASP A 43 -8.15 -3.35 14.19
C ASP A 43 -9.61 -3.16 14.65
N THR A 44 -9.84 -2.15 15.49
CA THR A 44 -11.15 -1.85 16.08
C THR A 44 -12.21 -1.41 15.08
N ASN A 45 -11.86 -1.04 13.84
CA ASN A 45 -12.81 -0.69 12.78
C ASN A 45 -13.20 -1.93 11.95
N VAL A 46 -12.23 -2.79 11.64
CA VAL A 46 -12.41 -3.91 10.72
C VAL A 46 -12.95 -5.15 11.43
N TYR A 47 -12.46 -5.46 12.63
CA TYR A 47 -12.87 -6.66 13.34
C TYR A 47 -14.39 -6.76 13.59
N PRO A 48 -15.10 -5.71 14.01
CA PRO A 48 -16.55 -5.76 14.21
C PRO A 48 -17.35 -6.08 12.94
N LEU A 49 -16.79 -5.75 11.76
CA LEU A 49 -17.45 -5.97 10.47
C LEU A 49 -17.19 -7.38 9.92
N TYR A 50 -15.98 -7.90 10.12
CA TYR A 50 -15.47 -9.05 9.37
C TYR A 50 -14.80 -10.12 10.22
N GLY A 51 -14.40 -9.79 11.45
CA GLY A 51 -13.59 -10.65 12.30
C GLY A 51 -14.26 -11.99 12.60
N GLU A 52 -15.50 -11.96 13.09
CA GLU A 52 -16.25 -13.18 13.45
C GLU A 52 -16.49 -14.09 12.23
N LYS A 53 -16.74 -13.49 11.06
CA LYS A 53 -16.91 -14.23 9.81
C LYS A 53 -15.62 -14.97 9.40
N ALA A 54 -14.48 -14.32 9.51
CA ALA A 54 -13.18 -14.94 9.25
C ALA A 54 -12.85 -16.02 10.28
N VAL A 55 -13.05 -15.74 11.57
CA VAL A 55 -12.84 -16.72 12.66
C VAL A 55 -13.69 -17.98 12.43
N ALA A 56 -14.99 -17.81 12.16
CA ALA A 56 -15.89 -18.95 11.91
C ALA A 56 -15.43 -19.78 10.70
N SER A 57 -15.03 -19.12 9.60
CA SER A 57 -14.54 -19.81 8.40
C SER A 57 -13.28 -20.64 8.70
N LEU A 58 -12.32 -20.08 9.44
CA LEU A 58 -11.09 -20.76 9.84
C LEU A 58 -11.35 -21.90 10.83
N THR A 59 -12.16 -21.64 11.88
CA THR A 59 -12.48 -22.64 12.91
C THR A 59 -13.23 -23.83 12.32
N ASN A 60 -14.13 -23.62 11.36
CA ASN A 60 -14.84 -24.71 10.66
C ASN A 60 -13.88 -25.62 9.86
N LYS A 61 -12.64 -25.20 9.63
CA LYS A 61 -11.57 -26.02 9.01
C LYS A 61 -10.62 -26.62 10.03
N GLY A 62 -10.95 -26.53 11.32
CA GLY A 62 -10.18 -27.14 12.42
C GLY A 62 -9.00 -26.33 12.91
N PHE A 63 -8.86 -25.07 12.49
CA PHE A 63 -7.84 -24.17 13.02
C PHE A 63 -8.19 -23.73 14.45
N ASP A 64 -7.17 -23.62 15.32
CA ASP A 64 -7.27 -23.01 16.64
C ASP A 64 -7.01 -21.49 16.49
N VAL A 65 -8.10 -20.69 16.49
CA VAL A 65 -8.03 -19.27 16.15
C VAL A 65 -8.01 -18.41 17.41
N ASN A 66 -6.96 -17.64 17.57
CA ASN A 66 -6.82 -16.57 18.56
C ASN A 66 -6.88 -15.21 17.85
N THR A 67 -7.27 -14.16 18.54
CA THR A 67 -7.44 -12.82 17.96
C THR A 67 -6.59 -11.78 18.69
N TYR A 68 -5.97 -10.89 17.93
CA TYR A 68 -5.30 -9.69 18.44
C TYR A 68 -5.87 -8.45 17.76
N ILE A 69 -6.57 -7.61 18.52
CA ILE A 69 -7.28 -6.44 18.02
C ILE A 69 -6.65 -5.19 18.64
N PHE A 70 -6.16 -4.27 17.81
CA PHE A 70 -5.57 -3.02 18.25
C PHE A 70 -6.37 -1.80 17.77
N PRO A 71 -6.20 -0.60 18.36
CA PRO A 71 -6.90 0.59 17.92
C PRO A 71 -6.62 0.93 16.45
N ALA A 72 -7.65 1.20 15.66
CA ALA A 72 -7.51 1.56 14.27
C ALA A 72 -6.71 2.87 14.07
N GLY A 73 -6.02 2.97 12.95
CA GLY A 73 -5.28 4.16 12.52
C GLY A 73 -3.76 4.01 12.55
N GLU A 74 -3.08 4.90 11.81
CA GLU A 74 -1.62 4.88 11.62
C GLU A 74 -0.85 5.01 12.96
N SER A 75 -1.41 5.72 13.94
CA SER A 75 -0.80 5.87 15.27
C SER A 75 -0.56 4.54 16.00
N SER A 76 -1.29 3.49 15.63
CA SER A 76 -1.12 2.15 16.18
C SER A 76 -0.02 1.34 15.48
N LYS A 77 0.50 1.81 14.35
CA LYS A 77 1.57 1.16 13.59
C LYS A 77 2.95 1.43 14.21
N ASN A 78 3.15 1.03 15.43
CA ASN A 78 4.31 1.38 16.25
C ASN A 78 4.90 0.19 17.01
N VAL A 79 6.05 0.40 17.66
CA VAL A 79 6.77 -0.64 18.41
C VAL A 79 5.98 -1.17 19.59
N THR A 80 5.14 -0.36 20.23
CA THR A 80 4.35 -0.79 21.41
C THR A 80 3.28 -1.81 21.01
N THR A 81 2.54 -1.53 19.94
CA THR A 81 1.54 -2.47 19.39
C THR A 81 2.20 -3.75 18.88
N LEU A 82 3.35 -3.62 18.20
CA LEU A 82 4.12 -4.77 17.74
C LEU A 82 4.62 -5.65 18.89
N ALA A 83 5.16 -5.04 19.94
CA ALA A 83 5.61 -5.76 21.13
C ALA A 83 4.45 -6.50 21.82
N GLY A 84 3.29 -5.84 21.95
CA GLY A 84 2.08 -6.49 22.50
C GLY A 84 1.64 -7.70 21.68
N LEU A 85 1.74 -7.64 20.35
CA LEU A 85 1.44 -8.81 19.48
C LEU A 85 2.46 -9.94 19.69
N TRP A 86 3.75 -9.63 19.84
CA TRP A 86 4.75 -10.67 20.12
C TRP A 86 4.54 -11.34 21.47
N GLU A 87 4.20 -10.58 22.52
CA GLU A 87 3.88 -11.13 23.86
C GLU A 87 2.64 -12.04 23.78
N GLU A 88 1.56 -11.61 23.12
CA GLU A 88 0.36 -12.42 22.95
C GLU A 88 0.66 -13.75 22.20
N LEU A 89 1.48 -13.69 21.13
CA LEU A 89 1.92 -14.89 20.42
C LEU A 89 2.71 -15.85 21.35
N ALA A 90 3.58 -15.30 22.20
CA ALA A 90 4.38 -16.08 23.16
C ALA A 90 3.51 -16.70 24.26
N GLU A 91 2.61 -15.91 24.87
CA GLU A 91 1.68 -16.36 25.91
C GLU A 91 0.73 -17.47 25.42
N LYS A 92 0.31 -17.39 24.15
CA LYS A 92 -0.52 -18.43 23.50
C LYS A 92 0.30 -19.60 22.97
N HIS A 93 1.61 -19.64 23.25
CA HIS A 93 2.52 -20.73 22.86
C HIS A 93 2.56 -20.98 21.35
N PHE A 94 2.55 -19.91 20.52
CA PHE A 94 2.73 -20.03 19.08
C PHE A 94 4.12 -20.61 18.74
N THR A 95 4.14 -21.45 17.71
CA THR A 95 5.34 -22.12 17.22
C THR A 95 5.63 -21.73 15.76
N ARG A 96 6.75 -22.19 15.20
CA ARG A 96 7.09 -21.95 13.79
C ARG A 96 6.15 -22.60 12.78
N SER A 97 5.31 -23.53 13.21
CA SER A 97 4.30 -24.18 12.36
C SER A 97 2.94 -23.47 12.38
N ASP A 98 2.78 -22.46 13.24
CA ASP A 98 1.59 -21.63 13.35
C ASP A 98 1.68 -20.42 12.42
N MET A 99 0.61 -19.64 12.29
CA MET A 99 0.58 -18.52 11.35
C MET A 99 -0.16 -17.30 11.89
N ILE A 100 0.09 -16.16 11.24
CA ILE A 100 -0.66 -14.93 11.41
C ILE A 100 -1.59 -14.74 10.20
N VAL A 101 -2.84 -14.34 10.44
CA VAL A 101 -3.77 -13.87 9.41
C VAL A 101 -4.04 -12.40 9.67
N ALA A 102 -3.61 -11.53 8.76
CA ALA A 102 -3.82 -10.09 8.82
C ALA A 102 -5.14 -9.73 8.12
N LEU A 103 -6.16 -9.34 8.88
CA LEU A 103 -7.47 -8.94 8.36
C LEU A 103 -7.64 -7.43 8.54
N GLY A 104 -7.42 -6.63 7.50
CA GLY A 104 -7.51 -5.17 7.60
C GLY A 104 -6.91 -4.38 6.46
N GLY A 105 -6.76 -3.08 6.68
CA GLY A 105 -6.07 -2.17 5.77
C GLY A 105 -4.55 -2.31 5.83
N GLY A 106 -3.83 -1.36 5.19
CA GLY A 106 -2.37 -1.37 5.10
C GLY A 106 -1.66 -1.37 6.47
N VAL A 107 -2.20 -0.66 7.46
CA VAL A 107 -1.67 -0.64 8.84
C VAL A 107 -1.62 -2.04 9.44
N VAL A 108 -2.74 -2.78 9.34
CA VAL A 108 -2.83 -4.16 9.84
C VAL A 108 -1.88 -5.08 9.07
N GLY A 109 -1.87 -4.98 7.73
CA GLY A 109 -1.00 -5.80 6.88
C GLY A 109 0.48 -5.61 7.18
N ASP A 110 0.92 -4.36 7.31
CA ASP A 110 2.32 -4.01 7.59
C ASP A 110 2.76 -4.47 8.98
N LEU A 111 1.97 -4.17 10.01
CA LEU A 111 2.29 -4.54 11.40
C LEU A 111 2.30 -6.05 11.60
N ALA A 112 1.25 -6.74 11.14
CA ALA A 112 1.14 -8.20 11.25
C ALA A 112 2.21 -8.93 10.42
N GLY A 113 2.50 -8.41 9.21
CA GLY A 113 3.57 -8.96 8.36
C GLY A 113 4.95 -8.78 8.99
N PHE A 114 5.22 -7.64 9.63
CA PHE A 114 6.49 -7.43 10.34
C PHE A 114 6.57 -8.27 11.62
N ALA A 115 5.46 -8.44 12.34
CA ALA A 115 5.40 -9.37 13.46
C ALA A 115 5.73 -10.80 13.00
N ALA A 116 5.13 -11.25 11.89
CA ALA A 116 5.39 -12.56 11.32
C ALA A 116 6.85 -12.74 10.87
N ALA A 117 7.45 -11.71 10.29
CA ALA A 117 8.84 -11.72 9.83
C ALA A 117 9.83 -11.87 10.99
N THR A 118 9.49 -11.42 12.19
CA THR A 118 10.42 -11.29 13.32
C THR A 118 10.15 -12.28 14.45
N PHE A 119 8.91 -12.70 14.67
CA PHE A 119 8.58 -13.71 15.68
C PHE A 119 9.21 -15.06 15.32
N LEU A 120 9.91 -15.68 16.26
CA LEU A 120 10.66 -16.95 16.11
C LEU A 120 11.62 -17.00 14.89
N ARG A 121 12.07 -15.86 14.40
CA ARG A 121 12.86 -15.63 13.16
C ARG A 121 12.09 -15.94 11.87
N SER A 122 10.84 -15.82 11.87
CA SER A 122 9.78 -15.89 10.89
C SER A 122 8.79 -17.03 11.10
N ILE A 123 7.50 -16.68 11.00
CA ILE A 123 6.37 -17.61 10.88
C ILE A 123 5.56 -17.25 9.64
N GLN A 124 4.71 -18.17 9.18
CA GLN A 124 3.87 -17.89 8.01
C GLN A 124 2.85 -16.78 8.30
N TYR A 125 2.51 -16.00 7.27
CA TYR A 125 1.39 -15.10 7.37
C TYR A 125 0.60 -15.00 6.05
N ILE A 126 -0.66 -14.59 6.17
CA ILE A 126 -1.60 -14.39 5.08
C ILE A 126 -2.18 -13.00 5.24
N GLN A 127 -2.45 -12.30 4.13
CA GLN A 127 -3.16 -11.03 4.14
C GLN A 127 -4.58 -11.19 3.60
N ILE A 128 -5.53 -10.58 4.30
CA ILE A 128 -6.92 -10.37 3.86
C ILE A 128 -7.15 -8.85 3.87
N PRO A 129 -6.75 -8.15 2.79
CA PRO A 129 -6.88 -6.71 2.72
C PRO A 129 -8.35 -6.29 2.62
N THR A 130 -8.75 -5.24 3.37
CA THR A 130 -10.13 -4.74 3.43
C THR A 130 -10.27 -3.28 3.02
N SER A 131 -9.19 -2.62 2.59
CA SER A 131 -9.22 -1.30 1.97
C SER A 131 -8.70 -1.35 0.54
N LEU A 132 -9.16 -0.44 -0.33
CA LEU A 132 -8.75 -0.42 -1.72
C LEU A 132 -7.23 -0.29 -1.86
N LEU A 133 -6.61 0.65 -1.12
CA LEU A 133 -5.16 0.83 -1.09
C LEU A 133 -4.43 -0.48 -0.72
N ALA A 134 -4.94 -1.21 0.25
CA ALA A 134 -4.33 -2.48 0.63
C ALA A 134 -4.49 -3.55 -0.46
N MET A 135 -5.64 -3.62 -1.13
CA MET A 135 -5.90 -4.58 -2.20
C MET A 135 -5.03 -4.34 -3.43
N VAL A 136 -4.88 -3.06 -3.84
CA VAL A 136 -4.17 -2.72 -5.08
C VAL A 136 -2.67 -2.50 -4.89
N ASP A 137 -2.23 -2.24 -3.64
CA ASP A 137 -0.84 -1.85 -3.39
C ASP A 137 -0.22 -2.55 -2.17
N SER A 138 -0.53 -2.18 -0.93
CA SER A 138 0.31 -2.55 0.23
C SER A 138 0.39 -4.05 0.50
N SER A 139 -0.62 -4.87 0.15
CA SER A 139 -0.57 -6.33 0.32
C SER A 139 0.36 -7.06 -0.65
N VAL A 140 0.92 -6.37 -1.65
CA VAL A 140 1.74 -6.97 -2.71
C VAL A 140 3.19 -6.56 -2.59
N GLY A 141 4.11 -7.54 -2.66
CA GLY A 141 5.56 -7.28 -2.74
C GLY A 141 6.28 -7.19 -1.40
N GLY A 142 5.63 -7.63 -0.31
CA GLY A 142 6.27 -8.00 0.95
C GLY A 142 6.91 -6.86 1.76
N LYS A 143 6.65 -5.59 1.45
CA LYS A 143 7.07 -4.49 2.33
C LYS A 143 6.22 -4.53 3.58
N THR A 144 6.82 -4.79 4.74
CA THR A 144 6.18 -4.80 6.06
C THR A 144 6.96 -3.92 7.00
N ALA A 145 6.31 -3.10 7.80
CA ALA A 145 6.99 -2.13 8.64
C ALA A 145 6.13 -1.58 9.77
N ILE A 146 6.81 -0.90 10.68
CA ILE A 146 6.22 -0.01 11.69
C ILE A 146 6.85 1.37 11.61
N ASP A 147 6.16 2.34 12.21
CA ASP A 147 6.60 3.71 12.33
C ASP A 147 7.46 3.90 13.57
N LEU A 148 8.42 4.80 13.46
CA LEU A 148 9.23 5.27 14.58
C LEU A 148 9.00 6.77 14.78
N LYS A 149 9.48 7.33 15.89
CA LYS A 149 9.42 8.78 16.12
C LYS A 149 10.05 9.61 15.02
N GLY A 150 11.02 9.05 14.30
CA GLY A 150 11.72 9.71 13.19
C GLY A 150 10.96 9.68 11.85
N GLY A 151 9.87 8.94 11.72
CA GLY A 151 9.08 8.88 10.48
C GLY A 151 8.41 7.53 10.24
N LYS A 152 7.58 7.50 9.19
CA LYS A 152 6.83 6.31 8.78
C LYS A 152 7.72 5.23 8.16
N ASN A 153 7.36 3.97 8.42
CA ASN A 153 7.95 2.77 7.78
C ASN A 153 9.49 2.67 7.90
N LEU A 154 10.07 3.13 9.02
CA LEU A 154 11.53 3.13 9.22
C LEU A 154 12.08 1.80 9.76
N ALA A 155 11.26 1.00 10.43
CA ALA A 155 11.65 -0.32 10.91
C ALA A 155 10.77 -1.38 10.24
N GLY A 156 11.36 -2.30 9.49
CA GLY A 156 10.58 -3.28 8.74
C GLY A 156 11.43 -4.36 8.07
N SER A 157 10.75 -5.18 7.30
CA SER A 157 11.34 -6.29 6.55
C SER A 157 10.67 -6.45 5.18
N PHE A 158 11.42 -6.96 4.21
CA PHE A 158 10.82 -7.56 3.02
C PHE A 158 10.42 -9.00 3.35
N TYR A 159 9.15 -9.23 3.63
CA TYR A 159 8.63 -10.55 3.99
C TYR A 159 7.36 -10.86 3.21
N GLN A 160 7.45 -11.83 2.30
CA GLN A 160 6.34 -12.19 1.42
C GLN A 160 5.28 -13.00 2.15
N PRO A 161 3.97 -12.74 1.95
CA PRO A 161 2.90 -13.55 2.51
C PRO A 161 2.87 -14.95 1.88
N SER A 162 2.18 -15.89 2.53
CA SER A 162 1.88 -17.21 1.96
C SER A 162 0.76 -17.13 0.93
N ALA A 163 -0.16 -16.19 1.10
CA ALA A 163 -1.24 -15.86 0.18
C ALA A 163 -1.80 -14.47 0.50
N VAL A 164 -2.50 -13.89 -0.48
CA VAL A 164 -3.36 -12.72 -0.30
C VAL A 164 -4.77 -13.07 -0.75
N ILE A 165 -5.76 -12.81 0.08
CA ILE A 165 -7.18 -13.12 -0.17
C ILE A 165 -7.92 -11.79 -0.30
N CYS A 166 -8.16 -11.34 -1.53
CA CYS A 166 -8.87 -10.11 -1.85
C CYS A 166 -10.35 -10.40 -2.07
N ASP A 167 -11.18 -9.92 -1.16
CA ASP A 167 -12.64 -9.94 -1.30
C ASP A 167 -13.16 -8.52 -1.55
N PRO A 168 -13.50 -8.16 -2.81
CA PRO A 168 -13.99 -6.82 -3.13
C PRO A 168 -15.27 -6.42 -2.41
N ASP A 169 -16.05 -7.38 -1.88
CA ASP A 169 -17.24 -7.05 -1.10
C ASP A 169 -16.95 -6.30 0.19
N THR A 170 -15.72 -6.41 0.71
CA THR A 170 -15.30 -5.64 1.90
C THR A 170 -15.21 -4.13 1.63
N LEU A 171 -15.10 -3.71 0.36
CA LEU A 171 -15.10 -2.30 -0.02
C LEU A 171 -16.47 -1.64 0.14
N GLN A 172 -17.57 -2.42 0.23
CA GLN A 172 -18.93 -1.88 0.38
C GLN A 172 -19.13 -1.15 1.72
N THR A 173 -18.36 -1.50 2.75
CA THR A 173 -18.42 -0.85 4.07
C THR A 173 -17.30 0.17 4.26
N LEU A 174 -16.41 0.31 3.27
CA LEU A 174 -15.29 1.23 3.36
C LEU A 174 -15.79 2.69 3.24
N PRO A 175 -15.46 3.60 4.19
CA PRO A 175 -15.76 5.00 4.05
C PRO A 175 -15.26 5.57 2.73
N ARG A 176 -16.07 6.43 2.12
CA ARG A 176 -15.79 6.98 0.77
C ARG A 176 -14.44 7.71 0.70
N GLU A 177 -14.07 8.40 1.76
CA GLU A 177 -12.78 9.10 1.85
C GLU A 177 -11.60 8.13 1.79
N ILE A 178 -11.70 6.97 2.47
CA ILE A 178 -10.66 5.94 2.48
C ILE A 178 -10.63 5.20 1.13
N TYR A 179 -11.78 5.01 0.49
CA TYR A 179 -11.84 4.47 -0.87
C TYR A 179 -11.16 5.43 -1.85
N SER A 180 -11.49 6.74 -1.78
CA SER A 180 -10.85 7.77 -2.61
C SER A 180 -9.34 7.83 -2.41
N ASP A 181 -8.87 7.67 -1.18
CA ASP A 181 -7.43 7.60 -0.87
C ASP A 181 -6.75 6.45 -1.63
N GLY A 182 -7.38 5.26 -1.67
CA GLY A 182 -6.90 4.14 -2.47
C GLY A 182 -6.92 4.39 -3.98
N MET A 183 -7.86 5.21 -4.48
CA MET A 183 -7.96 5.54 -5.91
C MET A 183 -6.76 6.35 -6.42
N ALA A 184 -6.05 7.07 -5.56
CA ALA A 184 -4.80 7.73 -5.94
C ALA A 184 -3.76 6.72 -6.45
N GLU A 185 -3.63 5.57 -5.78
CA GLU A 185 -2.73 4.50 -6.20
C GLU A 185 -3.20 3.82 -7.49
N VAL A 186 -4.51 3.63 -7.67
CA VAL A 186 -5.07 3.10 -8.92
C VAL A 186 -4.74 4.03 -10.10
N ILE A 187 -4.96 5.33 -9.95
CA ILE A 187 -4.65 6.35 -10.97
C ILE A 187 -3.14 6.38 -11.22
N LYS A 188 -2.31 6.25 -10.20
CA LYS A 188 -0.85 6.14 -10.32
C LYS A 188 -0.45 5.01 -11.27
N TYR A 189 -1.02 3.80 -11.13
CA TYR A 189 -0.72 2.69 -12.05
C TYR A 189 -1.09 3.03 -13.50
N GLY A 190 -2.23 3.70 -13.71
CA GLY A 190 -2.62 4.19 -15.03
C GLY A 190 -1.58 5.14 -15.64
N MET A 191 -1.06 6.04 -14.84
CA MET A 191 -0.08 7.04 -15.28
C MET A 191 1.31 6.47 -15.54
N ILE A 192 1.73 5.41 -14.85
CA ILE A 192 3.10 4.89 -14.98
C ILE A 192 3.24 3.74 -15.97
N ASN A 193 2.27 2.81 -16.06
CA ASN A 193 2.43 1.60 -16.90
C ASN A 193 1.14 0.91 -17.35
N LYS A 194 -0.05 1.38 -16.93
CA LYS A 194 -1.35 0.76 -17.27
C LYS A 194 -2.34 1.79 -17.79
N PRO A 195 -2.08 2.44 -18.95
CA PRO A 195 -2.93 3.52 -19.45
C PRO A 195 -4.39 3.09 -19.72
N GLU A 196 -4.64 1.79 -19.92
CA GLU A 196 -5.99 1.23 -20.03
C GLU A 196 -6.85 1.48 -18.78
N LEU A 197 -6.25 1.52 -17.57
CA LEU A 197 -6.96 1.87 -16.34
C LEU A 197 -7.61 3.25 -16.43
N LEU A 198 -6.92 4.23 -16.99
CA LEU A 198 -7.43 5.60 -17.07
C LEU A 198 -8.70 5.68 -17.93
N GLN A 199 -8.82 4.83 -18.94
CA GLN A 199 -10.04 4.75 -19.76
C GLN A 199 -11.17 4.03 -19.02
N ILE A 200 -10.85 2.93 -18.32
CA ILE A 200 -11.81 2.19 -17.49
C ILE A 200 -12.40 3.11 -16.41
N LEU A 201 -11.56 3.90 -15.73
CA LEU A 201 -11.96 4.81 -14.66
C LEU A 201 -12.85 5.96 -15.13
N LYS A 202 -12.89 6.29 -16.41
CA LYS A 202 -13.84 7.26 -16.98
C LYS A 202 -15.27 6.75 -17.03
N GLY A 203 -15.47 5.43 -17.13
CA GLY A 203 -16.77 4.76 -17.19
C GLY A 203 -17.27 4.22 -15.86
N THR A 204 -18.13 3.20 -15.96
CA THR A 204 -18.54 2.33 -14.86
C THR A 204 -17.66 1.08 -14.91
N TYR A 205 -17.17 0.63 -13.76
CA TYR A 205 -16.24 -0.50 -13.64
C TYR A 205 -16.59 -1.39 -12.46
N ASP A 206 -16.09 -2.63 -12.49
CA ASP A 206 -16.08 -3.51 -11.33
C ASP A 206 -14.76 -3.36 -10.57
N ASP A 207 -14.80 -3.19 -9.25
CA ASP A 207 -13.61 -3.08 -8.41
C ASP A 207 -12.68 -4.30 -8.57
N ALA A 208 -13.24 -5.50 -8.77
CA ALA A 208 -12.45 -6.71 -8.96
C ALA A 208 -11.56 -6.66 -10.22
N ASP A 209 -12.04 -6.00 -11.29
CA ASP A 209 -11.26 -5.82 -12.52
C ASP A 209 -10.15 -4.78 -12.33
N VAL A 210 -10.47 -3.68 -11.66
CA VAL A 210 -9.49 -2.62 -11.33
C VAL A 210 -8.39 -3.17 -10.42
N ILE A 211 -8.77 -3.92 -9.37
CA ILE A 211 -7.82 -4.56 -8.45
C ILE A 211 -6.91 -5.52 -9.23
N GLU A 212 -7.46 -6.37 -10.10
CA GLU A 212 -6.67 -7.29 -10.92
C GLU A 212 -5.60 -6.58 -11.74
N ILE A 213 -5.98 -5.52 -12.46
CA ILE A 213 -5.04 -4.77 -13.32
C ILE A 213 -3.93 -4.15 -12.48
N CYS A 214 -4.26 -3.53 -11.33
CA CYS A 214 -3.28 -2.94 -10.41
C CYS A 214 -2.34 -3.99 -9.82
N VAL A 215 -2.89 -5.11 -9.35
CA VAL A 215 -2.12 -6.23 -8.78
C VAL A 215 -1.18 -6.82 -9.84
N CYS A 216 -1.64 -7.01 -11.08
CA CYS A 216 -0.79 -7.46 -12.19
C CYS A 216 0.34 -6.47 -12.47
N ALA A 217 0.02 -5.15 -12.51
CA ALA A 217 1.03 -4.12 -12.70
C ALA A 217 2.11 -4.16 -11.62
N LYS A 218 1.69 -4.28 -10.36
CA LYS A 218 2.64 -4.34 -9.24
C LYS A 218 3.42 -5.65 -9.21
N ARG A 219 2.76 -6.79 -9.46
CA ARG A 219 3.41 -8.10 -9.55
C ARG A 219 4.55 -8.09 -10.56
N ASP A 220 4.33 -7.55 -11.75
CA ASP A 220 5.33 -7.51 -12.82
C ASP A 220 6.58 -6.75 -12.34
N ILE A 221 6.40 -5.60 -11.70
CA ILE A 221 7.48 -4.79 -11.12
C ILE A 221 8.17 -5.50 -9.96
N VAL A 222 7.41 -6.17 -9.07
CA VAL A 222 7.98 -6.88 -7.91
C VAL A 222 8.77 -8.12 -8.33
N ASN A 223 8.29 -8.83 -9.34
CA ASN A 223 9.00 -10.00 -9.87
C ASN A 223 10.37 -9.61 -10.45
N GLU A 224 10.49 -8.41 -11.02
CA GLU A 224 11.75 -7.90 -11.58
C GLU A 224 12.65 -7.29 -10.48
N ASP A 225 12.06 -6.59 -9.51
CA ASP A 225 12.80 -5.86 -8.47
C ASP A 225 12.10 -5.95 -7.10
N GLU A 226 12.29 -7.06 -6.42
CA GLU A 226 11.70 -7.27 -5.09
C GLU A 226 12.18 -6.24 -4.05
N LYS A 227 13.47 -5.85 -4.13
CA LYS A 227 14.15 -5.06 -3.08
C LYS A 227 14.10 -3.54 -3.29
N ASP A 228 13.40 -3.07 -4.33
CA ASP A 228 13.24 -1.64 -4.61
C ASP A 228 14.58 -0.92 -4.89
N LEU A 229 15.44 -1.57 -5.66
CA LEU A 229 16.76 -1.03 -6.04
C LEU A 229 16.80 -0.47 -7.46
N GLY A 230 15.82 -0.77 -8.29
CA GLY A 230 15.75 -0.43 -9.71
C GLY A 230 14.36 -0.02 -10.17
N VAL A 231 13.71 -0.84 -11.00
CA VAL A 231 12.42 -0.54 -11.65
C VAL A 231 11.26 -0.35 -10.67
N ARG A 232 11.33 -0.93 -9.48
CA ARG A 232 10.29 -0.73 -8.46
C ARG A 232 10.19 0.72 -8.00
N GLN A 233 11.23 1.52 -8.19
CA GLN A 233 11.20 2.96 -7.90
C GLN A 233 10.15 3.71 -8.73
N PHE A 234 9.71 3.20 -9.91
CA PHE A 234 8.61 3.80 -10.66
C PHE A 234 7.31 3.91 -9.86
N LEU A 235 7.07 3.00 -8.91
CA LEU A 235 5.93 3.07 -7.99
C LEU A 235 5.95 4.31 -7.09
N ASN A 236 7.06 5.05 -7.03
CA ASN A 236 7.17 6.30 -6.29
C ASN A 236 6.76 7.54 -7.10
N PHE A 237 6.05 7.40 -8.22
CA PHE A 237 5.47 8.54 -8.93
C PHE A 237 4.59 9.37 -7.98
N GLY A 238 4.86 10.67 -7.87
CA GLY A 238 4.24 11.58 -6.90
C GLY A 238 4.73 11.45 -5.45
N HIS A 239 5.30 10.31 -5.04
CA HIS A 239 5.59 10.00 -3.63
C HIS A 239 6.69 10.86 -2.99
N THR A 240 7.66 11.35 -3.75
CA THR A 240 8.71 12.22 -3.20
C THR A 240 8.09 13.48 -2.60
N LEU A 241 7.13 14.09 -3.32
CA LEU A 241 6.42 15.27 -2.84
C LEU A 241 5.34 14.91 -1.83
N ALA A 242 4.64 13.78 -2.01
CA ALA A 242 3.64 13.29 -1.08
C ALA A 242 4.19 13.09 0.34
N HIS A 243 5.34 12.45 0.49
CA HIS A 243 5.99 12.27 1.79
C HIS A 243 6.38 13.60 2.45
N GLY A 244 6.73 14.60 1.63
CA GLY A 244 6.94 15.98 2.10
C GLY A 244 5.64 16.58 2.65
N ILE A 245 4.53 16.46 1.91
CA ILE A 245 3.19 16.92 2.31
C ILE A 245 2.73 16.21 3.58
N GLU A 246 2.83 14.88 3.65
CA GLU A 246 2.49 14.11 4.86
C GLU A 246 3.26 14.61 6.09
N ARG A 247 4.56 14.78 5.95
CA ARG A 247 5.42 15.25 7.05
C ARG A 247 5.12 16.70 7.45
N ALA A 248 4.99 17.61 6.50
CA ALA A 248 4.71 19.02 6.76
C ALA A 248 3.33 19.22 7.43
N SER A 249 2.36 18.33 7.15
CA SER A 249 1.04 18.33 7.78
C SER A 249 0.99 17.57 9.13
N ASP A 250 2.12 17.13 9.70
CA ASP A 250 2.14 16.20 10.83
C ASP A 250 1.27 14.96 10.61
N TYR A 251 1.31 14.42 9.38
CA TYR A 251 0.54 13.26 8.93
C TYR A 251 -0.98 13.40 9.03
N LYS A 252 -1.50 14.64 9.05
CA LYS A 252 -2.94 14.92 9.04
C LYS A 252 -3.56 14.76 7.66
N ILE A 253 -2.77 14.98 6.60
CA ILE A 253 -3.20 14.73 5.22
C ILE A 253 -3.02 13.24 4.93
N PRO A 254 -4.10 12.51 4.57
CA PRO A 254 -4.04 11.09 4.22
C PRO A 254 -3.09 10.82 3.04
N HIS A 255 -2.52 9.62 3.00
CA HIS A 255 -1.50 9.23 2.04
C HIS A 255 -1.91 9.44 0.58
N GLY A 256 -3.05 8.90 0.16
CA GLY A 256 -3.49 9.01 -1.23
C GLY A 256 -3.82 10.44 -1.64
N ARG A 257 -4.32 11.27 -0.71
CA ARG A 257 -4.52 12.70 -0.94
C ARG A 257 -3.18 13.41 -1.18
N ALA A 258 -2.16 13.09 -0.38
CA ALA A 258 -0.80 13.61 -0.58
C ALA A 258 -0.20 13.12 -1.91
N VAL A 259 -0.39 11.84 -2.26
CA VAL A 259 0.07 11.27 -3.53
C VAL A 259 -0.62 11.94 -4.72
N ALA A 260 -1.92 12.23 -4.64
CA ALA A 260 -2.66 12.93 -5.68
C ALA A 260 -2.02 14.30 -5.99
N VAL A 261 -1.81 15.13 -4.96
CA VAL A 261 -1.13 16.44 -5.11
C VAL A 261 0.29 16.25 -5.63
N GLY A 262 1.03 15.29 -5.09
CA GLY A 262 2.39 15.00 -5.52
C GLY A 262 2.47 14.60 -7.01
N MET A 263 1.52 13.82 -7.52
CA MET A 263 1.43 13.47 -8.94
C MET A 263 1.16 14.69 -9.82
N VAL A 264 0.26 15.60 -9.41
CA VAL A 264 -0.03 16.84 -10.15
C VAL A 264 1.23 17.71 -10.22
N LEU A 265 1.88 17.96 -9.09
CA LEU A 265 3.06 18.82 -9.04
C LEU A 265 4.22 18.27 -9.88
N ILE A 266 4.50 16.97 -9.76
CA ILE A 266 5.60 16.36 -10.51
C ILE A 266 5.30 16.31 -12.02
N THR A 267 4.03 16.20 -12.42
CA THR A 267 3.61 16.25 -13.81
C THR A 267 3.76 17.65 -14.38
N LYS A 268 3.35 18.70 -13.65
CA LYS A 268 3.58 20.12 -14.02
C LYS A 268 5.08 20.38 -14.20
N ALA A 269 5.91 19.85 -13.33
CA ALA A 269 7.36 19.96 -13.44
C ALA A 269 7.92 19.28 -14.69
N ALA A 270 7.42 18.09 -15.01
CA ALA A 270 7.82 17.37 -16.23
C ALA A 270 7.41 18.12 -17.50
N ILE A 271 6.22 18.76 -17.52
CA ILE A 271 5.76 19.61 -18.63
C ILE A 271 6.69 20.81 -18.78
N LYS A 272 7.00 21.52 -17.69
CA LYS A 272 7.90 22.67 -17.69
C LYS A 272 9.30 22.31 -18.21
N ALA A 273 9.74 21.07 -17.93
CA ALA A 273 11.00 20.54 -18.44
C ALA A 273 10.92 20.02 -19.89
N GLY A 274 9.77 20.09 -20.55
CA GLY A 274 9.57 19.59 -21.92
C GLY A 274 9.55 18.05 -22.02
N LEU A 275 9.35 17.34 -20.92
CA LEU A 275 9.35 15.87 -20.87
C LEU A 275 7.95 15.27 -21.01
N CYS A 276 6.91 16.01 -20.64
CA CYS A 276 5.52 15.55 -20.64
C CYS A 276 4.61 16.56 -21.37
N THR A 277 3.41 16.16 -21.71
CA THR A 277 2.41 16.97 -22.42
C THR A 277 1.29 17.40 -21.47
N GLU A 278 0.62 18.53 -21.81
CA GLU A 278 -0.55 19.04 -21.06
C GLU A 278 -1.70 18.03 -21.01
N ASP A 279 -1.89 17.22 -22.08
CA ASP A 279 -2.93 16.19 -22.13
C ASP A 279 -2.79 15.16 -21.00
N ALA A 280 -1.55 14.82 -20.62
CA ALA A 280 -1.31 13.89 -19.53
C ALA A 280 -1.72 14.49 -18.17
N LEU A 281 -1.48 15.78 -17.96
CA LEU A 281 -1.92 16.51 -16.78
C LEU A 281 -3.45 16.60 -16.73
N GLN A 282 -4.08 16.97 -17.85
CA GLN A 282 -5.53 17.08 -17.93
C GLN A 282 -6.23 15.76 -17.57
N ILE A 283 -5.77 14.65 -18.13
CA ILE A 283 -6.31 13.31 -17.82
C ILE A 283 -6.13 12.98 -16.33
N LEU A 284 -4.97 13.29 -15.77
CA LEU A 284 -4.69 13.08 -14.36
C LEU A 284 -5.63 13.89 -13.47
N GLU A 285 -5.76 15.20 -13.72
CA GLU A 285 -6.61 16.11 -12.93
C GLU A 285 -8.10 15.72 -13.05
N GLU A 286 -8.60 15.38 -14.24
CA GLU A 286 -9.97 14.90 -14.44
C GLU A 286 -10.30 13.68 -13.57
N LEU A 287 -9.39 12.70 -13.52
CA LEU A 287 -9.60 11.47 -12.74
C LEU A 287 -9.44 11.70 -11.25
N LEU A 288 -8.51 12.54 -10.81
CA LEU A 288 -8.38 12.90 -9.40
C LEU A 288 -9.65 13.59 -8.88
N VAL A 289 -10.15 14.60 -9.61
CA VAL A 289 -11.39 15.31 -9.26
C VAL A 289 -12.60 14.37 -9.24
N LYS A 290 -12.75 13.50 -10.25
CA LYS A 290 -13.82 12.49 -10.31
C LYS A 290 -13.84 11.60 -9.07
N ASN A 291 -12.67 11.31 -8.48
CA ASN A 291 -12.51 10.46 -7.31
C ASN A 291 -12.39 11.25 -5.98
N ASN A 292 -12.77 12.53 -5.95
CA ASN A 292 -12.72 13.42 -4.77
C ASN A 292 -11.31 13.55 -4.17
N LEU A 293 -10.29 13.53 -5.01
CA LEU A 293 -8.90 13.73 -4.62
C LEU A 293 -8.47 15.18 -4.93
N PRO A 294 -7.65 15.79 -4.06
CA PRO A 294 -7.23 17.19 -4.23
C PRO A 294 -6.18 17.32 -5.34
N LEU A 295 -6.16 18.48 -5.98
CA LEU A 295 -5.13 18.88 -6.95
C LEU A 295 -4.05 19.78 -6.34
N TRP A 296 -4.26 20.28 -5.13
CA TRP A 296 -3.41 21.23 -4.42
C TRP A 296 -3.47 21.02 -2.90
N THR A 297 -2.62 21.73 -2.16
CA THR A 297 -2.56 21.71 -0.69
C THR A 297 -2.18 23.09 -0.16
N ASP A 298 -2.54 23.39 1.09
CA ASP A 298 -2.16 24.62 1.79
C ASP A 298 -0.70 24.60 2.31
N ILE A 299 0.00 23.47 2.19
CA ILE A 299 1.43 23.37 2.54
C ILE A 299 2.22 24.25 1.59
N THR A 300 3.01 25.17 2.08
CA THR A 300 3.82 26.07 1.25
C THR A 300 4.98 25.37 0.54
N ALA A 301 5.46 25.95 -0.56
CA ALA A 301 6.63 25.44 -1.26
C ALA A 301 7.87 25.35 -0.33
N GLN A 302 8.04 26.29 0.61
CA GLN A 302 9.14 26.27 1.57
C GLN A 302 9.03 25.10 2.56
N GLU A 303 7.85 24.88 3.15
CA GLU A 303 7.62 23.73 4.06
C GLU A 303 7.87 22.41 3.35
N LEU A 304 7.45 22.30 2.09
CA LEU A 304 7.68 21.09 1.29
C LEU A 304 9.18 20.87 1.00
N CYS A 305 9.92 21.93 0.67
CA CYS A 305 11.37 21.88 0.49
C CYS A 305 12.08 21.43 1.79
N ASP A 306 11.70 22.00 2.94
CA ASP A 306 12.26 21.65 4.24
C ASP A 306 11.95 20.20 4.64
N ALA A 307 10.76 19.73 4.33
CA ALA A 307 10.36 18.33 4.55
C ALA A 307 11.15 17.36 3.64
N ALA A 308 11.41 17.74 2.39
CA ALA A 308 12.18 16.93 1.43
C ALA A 308 13.67 16.75 1.84
N LEU A 309 14.23 17.71 2.56
CA LEU A 309 15.59 17.60 3.12
C LEU A 309 15.75 16.41 4.08
N ASN A 310 14.66 15.94 4.68
CA ASN A 310 14.63 14.85 5.64
C ASN A 310 14.13 13.52 5.03
N ASP A 311 14.04 13.41 3.69
CA ASP A 311 13.57 12.16 3.05
C ASP A 311 14.62 11.05 3.19
N LYS A 312 14.18 9.87 3.65
CA LYS A 312 15.00 8.66 3.78
C LYS A 312 15.55 8.11 2.46
N LYS A 313 14.98 8.54 1.33
CA LYS A 313 15.45 8.16 -0.02
C LYS A 313 16.70 8.94 -0.47
N ARG A 314 17.16 9.92 0.31
CA ARG A 314 18.41 10.63 0.03
C ARG A 314 19.61 9.70 0.02
N LYS A 315 20.43 9.84 -1.01
CA LYS A 315 21.82 9.31 -1.05
C LYS A 315 22.77 10.49 -1.13
N GLY A 316 23.20 11.00 0.03
CA GLY A 316 23.93 12.27 0.11
C GLY A 316 23.03 13.45 -0.29
N ASP A 317 23.45 14.25 -1.26
CA ASP A 317 22.73 15.44 -1.74
C ASP A 317 21.84 15.15 -2.97
N TYR A 318 21.57 13.88 -3.26
CA TYR A 318 20.78 13.46 -4.41
C TYR A 318 19.58 12.63 -4.02
N ILE A 319 18.52 12.72 -4.82
CA ILE A 319 17.30 11.92 -4.74
C ILE A 319 16.90 11.47 -6.15
N THR A 320 16.31 10.28 -6.26
CA THR A 320 15.71 9.82 -7.50
C THR A 320 14.24 10.19 -7.51
N VAL A 321 13.78 10.90 -8.53
CA VAL A 321 12.38 11.25 -8.78
C VAL A 321 11.85 10.51 -10.00
N VAL A 322 10.56 10.23 -10.00
CA VAL A 322 9.85 9.65 -11.15
C VAL A 322 9.19 10.80 -11.90
N LEU A 323 9.57 11.00 -13.15
CA LEU A 323 8.96 12.00 -14.04
C LEU A 323 8.12 11.31 -15.11
N PRO A 324 6.85 11.70 -15.29
CA PRO A 324 6.05 11.20 -16.41
C PRO A 324 6.60 11.74 -17.72
N THR A 325 6.60 10.91 -18.76
CA THR A 325 6.96 11.30 -20.14
C THR A 325 5.77 11.19 -21.08
N GLY A 326 4.60 10.94 -20.53
CA GLY A 326 3.31 10.80 -21.18
C GLY A 326 2.44 9.83 -20.41
N VAL A 327 1.21 9.63 -20.84
CA VAL A 327 0.28 8.69 -20.23
C VAL A 327 0.82 7.26 -20.33
N GLY A 328 0.90 6.56 -19.19
CA GLY A 328 1.44 5.19 -19.11
C GLY A 328 2.95 5.09 -19.30
N LYS A 329 3.68 6.20 -19.25
CA LYS A 329 5.15 6.24 -19.45
C LYS A 329 5.81 7.17 -18.46
N SER A 330 6.92 6.73 -17.89
CA SER A 330 7.71 7.53 -16.96
C SER A 330 9.20 7.19 -17.04
N THR A 331 10.03 8.06 -16.47
CA THR A 331 11.47 7.89 -16.38
C THR A 331 11.98 8.18 -14.97
N LEU A 332 13.07 7.54 -14.58
CA LEU A 332 13.76 7.82 -13.33
C LEU A 332 14.83 8.88 -13.58
N GLN A 333 14.82 9.95 -12.81
CA GLN A 333 15.83 10.99 -12.89
C GLN A 333 16.46 11.23 -11.52
N LYS A 334 17.78 11.11 -11.45
CA LYS A 334 18.55 11.48 -10.26
C LYS A 334 18.82 12.97 -10.29
N ILE A 335 18.30 13.71 -9.32
CA ILE A 335 18.45 15.16 -9.18
C ILE A 335 19.06 15.53 -7.84
N SER A 336 19.73 16.68 -7.76
CA SER A 336 20.18 17.21 -6.48
C SER A 336 18.99 17.77 -5.67
N ILE A 337 19.13 17.86 -4.36
CA ILE A 337 18.14 18.51 -3.50
C ILE A 337 17.91 19.97 -3.92
N PHE A 338 18.95 20.65 -4.36
CA PHE A 338 18.82 22.01 -4.91
C PHE A 338 17.89 22.02 -6.13
N GLN A 339 18.10 21.10 -7.09
CA GLN A 339 17.23 20.98 -8.27
C GLN A 339 15.81 20.60 -7.89
N LEU A 340 15.60 19.73 -6.88
CA LEU A 340 14.26 19.42 -6.38
C LEU A 340 13.56 20.67 -5.82
N ASN A 341 14.26 21.50 -5.05
CA ASN A 341 13.72 22.72 -4.50
C ASN A 341 13.33 23.73 -5.60
N GLU A 342 14.20 23.90 -6.62
CA GLU A 342 13.89 24.75 -7.76
C GLU A 342 12.68 24.22 -8.56
N LEU A 343 12.57 22.91 -8.69
CA LEU A 343 11.43 22.25 -9.32
C LEU A 343 10.13 22.53 -8.55
N ILE A 344 10.13 22.36 -7.22
CA ILE A 344 8.99 22.63 -6.36
C ILE A 344 8.56 24.11 -6.51
N LYS A 345 9.48 25.04 -6.28
CA LYS A 345 9.20 26.49 -6.39
C LYS A 345 8.72 26.89 -7.79
N GLY A 346 9.22 26.21 -8.81
CA GLY A 346 8.88 26.50 -10.18
C GLY A 346 7.45 26.10 -10.61
N VAL A 347 6.81 25.17 -9.91
CA VAL A 347 5.46 24.68 -10.23
C VAL A 347 4.44 24.99 -9.16
N TRP A 348 4.88 25.51 -8.01
CA TRP A 348 4.04 25.99 -6.95
C TRP A 348 3.43 27.33 -7.36
N THR A 349 2.13 27.37 -7.57
CA THR A 349 1.36 28.62 -7.72
C THR A 349 0.67 28.89 -6.40
N GLU A 350 0.94 30.07 -5.82
CA GLU A 350 0.23 30.57 -4.64
C GLU A 350 -1.28 30.74 -4.89
#